data_4578714eb432898d9388147ae3336dc0
#
_entry.id   4578714eb432898d9388147ae3336dc0
#
_cell.length_a   1.000
_cell.length_b   1.000
_cell.length_c   1.000
_cell.angle_alpha   90.00
_cell.angle_beta   90.00
_cell.angle_gamma   90.00
#
_symmetry.space_group_name_H-M   'P 1'
#
loop_
_entity.id
_entity.type
_entity.pdbx_description
1 polymer ?
#
loop_
_entity_poly.entity_id
_entity_poly.type
_entity_poly.pdbx_seq_one_letter_code
_entity_poly.pdbx_strand_id
1 'polypeptide(L)'
;MPQMYLKWHYRSRHESLIAYSNMKYYDNKLYTFPSPNDLVSQVRLIRPEGFYDKGKTKQNKAEAEAIVNEIIRRLSDEKLRNDSIGVVTFSSVQQNLIDDMLVDAFAKNPDIADFDAKCDEPVFIKNLENVQGDERDVILFSVGYGPDENGKVSMNFGPLNRDGGWRRLNVAISRARKEMIVYSVLRPEQIDLTRTRSEGVAGLKGFLEFATRGTNVIAGRTDMFAKADDSLVSEIAKGIETLGYKTRCNIGCSQFRMDIGIIDPENPETYILGIMLDGENCHRSATARDRFAVQPGVLEGLGWSVMRVWTLDWLDDSNGVLQHIKQAVENAQHPQEKPVGEVKTKQAPVFETVEKTPVPNKATLYETAEVSPVGTPEQFYLPETVPVIQSLAVLILSAEAPISRNALVHKLIGAWGITRSGDRTDKVLADVFRMIDKRITIDENNAFFWLGKQNPDTYDIYRPADIQ
;
A
#
# COMPACT_ATOMS: atom_id res chain seq x y z
N MET A 1 -26.51 21.00 -1.02
CA MET A 1 -25.29 21.19 -1.82
C MET A 1 -25.15 20.02 -2.76
N PRO A 2 -24.83 20.22 -4.05
CA PRO A 2 -24.55 19.11 -4.95
C PRO A 2 -23.30 18.36 -4.47
N GLN A 3 -23.42 17.05 -4.29
CA GLN A 3 -22.29 16.21 -3.94
C GLN A 3 -21.57 15.81 -5.22
N MET A 4 -20.27 16.11 -5.32
CA MET A 4 -19.41 15.65 -6.41
C MET A 4 -18.53 14.52 -5.89
N TYR A 5 -18.49 13.41 -6.60
CA TYR A 5 -17.65 12.26 -6.26
C TYR A 5 -16.48 12.18 -7.24
N LEU A 6 -15.28 11.88 -6.72
CA LEU A 6 -14.16 11.47 -7.57
C LEU A 6 -14.50 10.10 -8.14
N LYS A 7 -14.61 10.00 -9.46
CA LYS A 7 -15.01 8.77 -10.14
C LYS A 7 -13.84 7.85 -10.45
N TRP A 8 -12.63 8.38 -10.56
CA TRP A 8 -11.45 7.64 -10.99
C TRP A 8 -10.64 7.13 -9.81
N HIS A 9 -10.37 5.82 -9.80
CA HIS A 9 -9.42 5.22 -8.88
C HIS A 9 -8.04 5.15 -9.53
N TYR A 10 -7.01 5.71 -8.89
CA TYR A 10 -5.65 5.82 -9.46
C TYR A 10 -4.58 5.07 -8.66
N ARG A 11 -4.86 4.71 -7.39
CA ARG A 11 -3.84 4.14 -6.49
C ARG A 11 -3.47 2.71 -6.86
N SER A 12 -4.45 1.84 -6.96
CA SER A 12 -4.23 0.41 -7.15
C SER A 12 -3.86 0.11 -8.59
N ARG A 13 -2.76 -0.60 -8.76
CA ARG A 13 -2.28 -1.06 -10.08
C ARG A 13 -3.01 -2.31 -10.56
N HIS A 14 -3.79 -2.93 -9.69
CA HIS A 14 -4.58 -4.11 -9.98
C HIS A 14 -6.03 -3.93 -9.52
N GLU A 15 -6.99 -4.26 -10.39
CA GLU A 15 -8.40 -3.99 -10.15
C GLU A 15 -8.94 -4.73 -8.91
N SER A 16 -8.45 -5.94 -8.61
CA SER A 16 -8.89 -6.71 -7.42
C SER A 16 -8.67 -5.99 -6.09
N LEU A 17 -7.69 -5.08 -6.01
CA LEU A 17 -7.38 -4.33 -4.78
C LEU A 17 -8.46 -3.32 -4.40
N ILE A 18 -9.26 -2.87 -5.37
CA ILE A 18 -10.35 -1.91 -5.12
C ILE A 18 -11.74 -2.52 -5.40
N ALA A 19 -11.79 -3.67 -6.05
CA ALA A 19 -13.04 -4.27 -6.52
C ALA A 19 -14.05 -4.50 -5.40
N TYR A 20 -13.62 -5.03 -4.24
CA TYR A 20 -14.50 -5.20 -3.09
C TYR A 20 -15.04 -3.87 -2.56
N SER A 21 -14.17 -2.86 -2.40
CA SER A 21 -14.57 -1.53 -1.96
C SER A 21 -15.54 -0.88 -2.94
N ASN A 22 -15.27 -0.98 -4.24
CA ASN A 22 -16.13 -0.42 -5.28
C ASN A 22 -17.53 -1.03 -5.24
N MET A 23 -17.62 -2.35 -5.14
CA MET A 23 -18.90 -3.07 -5.04
C MET A 23 -19.66 -2.74 -3.74
N LYS A 24 -18.96 -2.73 -2.60
CA LYS A 24 -19.60 -2.68 -1.29
C LYS A 24 -19.94 -1.26 -0.83
N TYR A 25 -19.09 -0.27 -1.16
CA TYR A 25 -19.14 1.07 -0.58
C TYR A 25 -19.34 2.19 -1.62
N TYR A 26 -19.15 1.91 -2.90
CA TYR A 26 -19.24 2.90 -3.96
C TYR A 26 -20.25 2.54 -5.05
N ASP A 27 -21.11 1.54 -4.84
CA ASP A 27 -22.16 1.09 -5.79
C ASP A 27 -21.63 0.83 -7.21
N ASN A 28 -20.38 0.34 -7.32
CA ASN A 28 -19.65 0.17 -8.59
C ASN A 28 -19.51 1.47 -9.42
N LYS A 29 -19.52 2.63 -8.77
CA LYS A 29 -19.43 3.94 -9.47
C LYS A 29 -18.00 4.41 -9.71
N LEU A 30 -16.99 3.75 -9.09
CA LEU A 30 -15.60 4.07 -9.37
C LEU A 30 -15.19 3.49 -10.71
N TYR A 31 -14.54 4.32 -11.53
CA TYR A 31 -13.85 3.88 -12.72
C TYR A 31 -12.53 3.21 -12.33
N THR A 32 -12.43 1.93 -12.61
CA THR A 32 -11.23 1.12 -12.46
C THR A 32 -10.87 0.55 -13.82
N PHE A 33 -9.61 0.20 -14.01
CA PHE A 33 -9.12 -0.39 -15.25
C PHE A 33 -8.61 -1.80 -14.97
N PRO A 34 -8.97 -2.78 -15.80
CA PRO A 34 -8.44 -4.14 -15.64
C PRO A 34 -6.93 -4.14 -15.85
N SER A 35 -6.26 -5.05 -15.19
CA SER A 35 -4.82 -5.27 -15.32
C SER A 35 -4.52 -6.41 -16.29
N PRO A 36 -3.36 -6.45 -16.94
CA PRO A 36 -3.03 -7.56 -17.85
C PRO A 36 -2.91 -8.91 -17.13
N ASN A 37 -2.72 -8.94 -15.81
CA ASN A 37 -2.72 -10.13 -14.95
C ASN A 37 -4.01 -10.31 -14.12
N ASP A 38 -5.15 -9.81 -14.60
CA ASP A 38 -6.44 -9.79 -13.88
C ASP A 38 -7.07 -11.19 -13.66
N LEU A 39 -6.48 -12.22 -14.23
CA LEU A 39 -6.88 -13.62 -14.02
C LEU A 39 -6.56 -14.12 -12.60
N VAL A 40 -5.59 -13.50 -11.92
CA VAL A 40 -5.19 -13.82 -10.54
C VAL A 40 -5.44 -12.64 -9.62
N SER A 41 -6.17 -12.87 -8.53
CA SER A 41 -6.41 -11.82 -7.54
C SER A 41 -5.13 -11.44 -6.79
N GLN A 42 -4.86 -10.15 -6.66
CA GLN A 42 -3.78 -9.61 -5.83
C GLN A 42 -4.20 -9.41 -4.35
N VAL A 43 -5.43 -9.84 -4.00
CA VAL A 43 -5.87 -9.95 -2.60
C VAL A 43 -5.95 -11.42 -2.26
N ARG A 44 -5.16 -11.85 -1.28
CA ARG A 44 -5.12 -13.25 -0.83
C ARG A 44 -5.20 -13.37 0.68
N LEU A 45 -5.77 -14.47 1.17
CA LEU A 45 -5.90 -14.77 2.59
C LEU A 45 -4.93 -15.87 2.99
N ILE A 46 -4.10 -15.59 4.00
CA ILE A 46 -3.27 -16.57 4.70
C ILE A 46 -3.89 -16.84 6.07
N ARG A 47 -3.98 -18.11 6.43
CA ARG A 47 -4.53 -18.57 7.72
C ARG A 47 -3.43 -19.21 8.56
N PRO A 48 -2.77 -18.44 9.45
CA PRO A 48 -1.86 -19.03 10.41
C PRO A 48 -2.63 -19.95 11.38
N GLU A 49 -1.98 -21.02 11.82
CA GLU A 49 -2.52 -21.85 12.89
C GLU A 49 -2.30 -21.18 14.23
N GLY A 50 -3.37 -20.91 14.97
CA GLY A 50 -3.31 -20.22 16.25
C GLY A 50 -4.66 -19.74 16.73
N PHE A 51 -4.64 -18.94 17.78
CA PHE A 51 -5.82 -18.39 18.41
C PHE A 51 -5.61 -16.93 18.85
N TYR A 52 -6.70 -16.26 19.17
CA TYR A 52 -6.72 -14.93 19.74
C TYR A 52 -6.80 -14.99 21.27
N ASP A 53 -5.77 -14.48 21.96
CA ASP A 53 -5.76 -14.44 23.43
C ASP A 53 -6.65 -13.32 23.97
N LYS A 54 -7.95 -13.56 23.95
CA LYS A 54 -8.97 -12.57 24.37
C LYS A 54 -8.91 -12.26 25.87
N GLY A 55 -8.54 -13.24 26.68
CA GLY A 55 -8.67 -13.18 28.15
C GLY A 55 -7.55 -12.42 28.85
N LYS A 56 -6.37 -12.36 28.25
CA LYS A 56 -5.15 -11.83 28.88
C LYS A 56 -4.54 -10.68 28.07
N THR A 57 -3.83 -11.02 26.99
CA THR A 57 -3.02 -10.06 26.24
C THR A 57 -3.81 -9.31 25.16
N LYS A 58 -4.92 -9.85 24.69
CA LYS A 58 -5.70 -9.39 23.53
C LYS A 58 -4.86 -9.35 22.24
N GLN A 59 -3.96 -10.30 22.09
CA GLN A 59 -3.02 -10.44 20.99
C GLN A 59 -3.29 -11.70 20.18
N ASN A 60 -2.88 -11.67 18.92
CA ASN A 60 -2.81 -12.84 18.03
C ASN A 60 -1.37 -13.05 17.60
N LYS A 61 -0.63 -13.88 18.34
CA LYS A 61 0.78 -14.14 18.07
C LYS A 61 1.01 -14.82 16.72
N ALA A 62 0.13 -15.76 16.34
CA ALA A 62 0.29 -16.50 15.10
C ALA A 62 0.24 -15.58 13.87
N GLU A 63 -0.68 -14.61 13.84
CA GLU A 63 -0.71 -13.61 12.79
C GLU A 63 0.52 -12.70 12.83
N ALA A 64 0.97 -12.27 14.02
CA ALA A 64 2.13 -11.41 14.17
C ALA A 64 3.42 -12.11 13.68
N GLU A 65 3.64 -13.36 14.08
CA GLU A 65 4.78 -14.17 13.63
C GLU A 65 4.79 -14.36 12.11
N ALA A 66 3.64 -14.69 11.52
CA ALA A 66 3.52 -14.88 10.09
C ALA A 66 3.82 -13.58 9.30
N ILE A 67 3.37 -12.44 9.82
CA ILE A 67 3.62 -11.13 9.20
C ILE A 67 5.10 -10.75 9.29
N VAL A 68 5.71 -10.87 10.45
CA VAL A 68 7.14 -10.55 10.62
C VAL A 68 8.02 -11.46 9.75
N ASN A 69 7.71 -12.74 9.69
CA ASN A 69 8.41 -13.68 8.80
C ASN A 69 8.27 -13.28 7.32
N GLU A 70 7.08 -12.84 6.90
CA GLU A 70 6.86 -12.37 5.52
C GLU A 70 7.64 -11.09 5.21
N ILE A 71 7.72 -10.14 6.17
CA ILE A 71 8.53 -8.93 6.01
C ILE A 71 9.99 -9.31 5.80
N ILE A 72 10.57 -10.13 6.69
CA ILE A 72 11.95 -10.55 6.59
C ILE A 72 12.20 -11.32 5.28
N ARG A 73 11.30 -12.22 4.89
CA ARG A 73 11.39 -12.97 3.64
C ARG A 73 11.45 -12.03 2.43
N ARG A 74 10.56 -11.01 2.37
CA ARG A 74 10.51 -10.05 1.24
C ARG A 74 11.75 -9.17 1.18
N LEU A 75 12.19 -8.65 2.31
CA LEU A 75 13.39 -7.81 2.37
C LEU A 75 14.68 -8.59 2.07
N SER A 76 14.66 -9.93 2.26
CA SER A 76 15.78 -10.81 1.90
C SER A 76 15.80 -11.21 0.41
N ASP A 77 14.68 -11.11 -0.29
CA ASP A 77 14.54 -11.52 -1.70
C ASP A 77 14.85 -10.32 -2.63
N GLU A 78 15.86 -10.45 -3.47
CA GLU A 78 16.29 -9.38 -4.40
C GLU A 78 15.19 -8.89 -5.35
N LYS A 79 14.22 -9.74 -5.68
CA LYS A 79 13.10 -9.39 -6.58
C LYS A 79 11.98 -8.66 -5.85
N LEU A 80 11.81 -8.90 -4.54
CA LEU A 80 10.69 -8.41 -3.75
C LEU A 80 11.07 -7.24 -2.83
N ARG A 81 12.35 -7.10 -2.46
CA ARG A 81 12.80 -6.11 -1.47
C ARG A 81 12.59 -4.65 -1.87
N ASN A 82 12.41 -4.38 -3.17
CA ASN A 82 12.17 -3.04 -3.68
C ASN A 82 10.69 -2.61 -3.58
N ASP A 83 9.78 -3.54 -3.28
CA ASP A 83 8.38 -3.22 -3.03
C ASP A 83 8.22 -2.73 -1.59
N SER A 84 7.70 -1.52 -1.43
CA SER A 84 7.46 -0.94 -0.11
C SER A 84 6.36 -1.70 0.63
N ILE A 85 6.56 -1.91 1.95
CA ILE A 85 5.70 -2.75 2.79
C ILE A 85 5.00 -1.91 3.86
N GLY A 86 3.70 -2.12 4.03
CA GLY A 86 2.93 -1.58 5.14
C GLY A 86 2.16 -2.67 5.88
N VAL A 87 2.16 -2.61 7.20
CA VAL A 87 1.32 -3.49 8.03
C VAL A 87 0.13 -2.69 8.56
N VAL A 88 -1.07 -3.23 8.40
CA VAL A 88 -2.29 -2.63 8.93
C VAL A 88 -2.96 -3.59 9.90
N THR A 89 -3.27 -3.12 11.10
CA THR A 89 -3.90 -3.91 12.16
C THR A 89 -5.22 -3.31 12.63
N PHE A 90 -6.08 -4.13 13.24
CA PHE A 90 -7.33 -3.64 13.80
C PHE A 90 -7.17 -2.94 15.15
N SER A 91 -6.12 -3.26 15.92
CA SER A 91 -5.93 -2.74 17.27
C SER A 91 -4.49 -2.28 17.49
N SER A 92 -4.31 -1.29 18.37
CA SER A 92 -2.98 -0.84 18.81
C SER A 92 -2.21 -1.93 19.56
N VAL A 93 -2.91 -2.84 20.26
CA VAL A 93 -2.28 -3.97 20.96
C VAL A 93 -1.62 -4.93 19.98
N GLN A 94 -2.28 -5.24 18.85
CA GLN A 94 -1.71 -6.06 17.80
C GLN A 94 -0.60 -5.34 17.04
N GLN A 95 -0.77 -4.01 16.83
CA GLN A 95 0.26 -3.16 16.23
C GLN A 95 1.56 -3.23 17.04
N ASN A 96 1.49 -2.98 18.36
CA ASN A 96 2.66 -2.98 19.25
C ASN A 96 3.33 -4.36 19.29
N LEU A 97 2.56 -5.45 19.29
CA LEU A 97 3.12 -6.79 19.24
C LEU A 97 3.95 -7.02 17.98
N ILE A 98 3.40 -6.66 16.81
CA ILE A 98 4.11 -6.83 15.53
C ILE A 98 5.34 -5.93 15.47
N ASP A 99 5.25 -4.71 16.00
CA ASP A 99 6.35 -3.75 16.03
C ASP A 99 7.50 -4.24 16.92
N ASP A 100 7.20 -4.70 18.14
CA ASP A 100 8.21 -5.29 19.05
C ASP A 100 8.87 -6.53 18.42
N MET A 101 8.09 -7.41 17.80
CA MET A 101 8.62 -8.62 17.15
C MET A 101 9.47 -8.28 15.91
N LEU A 102 9.12 -7.22 15.16
CA LEU A 102 9.91 -6.76 14.02
C LEU A 102 11.24 -6.16 14.48
N VAL A 103 11.25 -5.40 15.58
CA VAL A 103 12.49 -4.89 16.19
C VAL A 103 13.40 -6.04 16.58
N ASP A 104 12.86 -7.07 17.24
CA ASP A 104 13.62 -8.27 17.64
C ASP A 104 14.13 -9.05 16.40
N ALA A 105 13.37 -9.09 15.31
CA ALA A 105 13.78 -9.72 14.06
C ALA A 105 14.87 -8.92 13.32
N PHE A 106 14.78 -7.61 13.30
CA PHE A 106 15.79 -6.72 12.73
C PHE A 106 17.10 -6.77 13.52
N ALA A 107 17.06 -6.86 14.85
CA ALA A 107 18.25 -7.06 15.67
C ALA A 107 19.02 -8.35 15.31
N LYS A 108 18.32 -9.38 14.85
CA LYS A 108 18.92 -10.64 14.38
C LYS A 108 19.39 -10.59 12.92
N ASN A 109 18.94 -9.60 12.14
CA ASN A 109 19.25 -9.43 10.73
C ASN A 109 19.65 -7.97 10.43
N PRO A 110 20.83 -7.52 10.89
CA PRO A 110 21.24 -6.10 10.79
C PRO A 110 21.28 -5.57 9.35
N ASP A 111 21.73 -6.40 8.40
CA ASP A 111 21.81 -6.00 6.98
C ASP A 111 20.43 -5.67 6.39
N ILE A 112 19.39 -6.43 6.79
CA ILE A 112 18.00 -6.19 6.37
C ILE A 112 17.46 -4.93 7.03
N ALA A 113 17.76 -4.73 8.30
CA ALA A 113 17.37 -3.54 9.05
C ALA A 113 17.98 -2.27 8.45
N ASP A 114 19.25 -2.30 8.10
CA ASP A 114 19.97 -1.22 7.43
C ASP A 114 19.41 -0.93 6.03
N PHE A 115 19.02 -1.98 5.31
CA PHE A 115 18.36 -1.82 4.00
C PHE A 115 17.02 -1.11 4.15
N ASP A 116 16.15 -1.57 5.06
CA ASP A 116 14.83 -0.95 5.30
C ASP A 116 14.97 0.52 5.73
N ALA A 117 15.91 0.83 6.62
CA ALA A 117 16.13 2.18 7.13
C ALA A 117 16.59 3.17 6.04
N LYS A 118 17.21 2.69 4.95
CA LYS A 118 17.69 3.50 3.82
C LYS A 118 16.66 3.61 2.69
N CYS A 119 15.54 2.87 2.75
CA CYS A 119 14.47 2.96 1.76
C CYS A 119 13.73 4.31 1.86
N ASP A 120 13.29 4.85 0.73
CA ASP A 120 12.42 6.05 0.71
C ASP A 120 11.10 5.83 1.44
N GLU A 121 10.57 4.62 1.37
CA GLU A 121 9.34 4.19 2.04
C GLU A 121 9.60 2.99 2.96
N PRO A 122 10.20 3.17 4.15
CA PRO A 122 10.48 2.08 5.07
C PRO A 122 9.20 1.40 5.55
N VAL A 123 9.33 0.18 6.08
CA VAL A 123 8.20 -0.58 6.62
C VAL A 123 7.48 0.23 7.69
N PHE A 124 6.17 0.40 7.55
CA PHE A 124 5.34 0.95 8.62
C PHE A 124 4.41 -0.10 9.23
N ILE A 125 4.08 0.06 10.51
CA ILE A 125 3.04 -0.70 11.20
C ILE A 125 2.03 0.28 11.78
N LYS A 126 0.78 0.25 11.32
CA LYS A 126 -0.27 1.20 11.73
C LYS A 126 -1.58 0.47 11.99
N ASN A 127 -2.44 1.08 12.80
CA ASN A 127 -3.78 0.55 13.00
C ASN A 127 -4.81 1.25 12.10
N LEU A 128 -6.07 0.76 12.12
CA LEU A 128 -7.17 1.29 11.30
C LEU A 128 -7.44 2.80 11.50
N GLU A 129 -7.06 3.37 12.64
CA GLU A 129 -7.32 4.79 12.93
C GLU A 129 -6.21 5.68 12.37
N ASN A 130 -4.99 5.16 12.23
CA ASN A 130 -3.80 5.93 11.87
C ASN A 130 -3.28 5.71 10.44
N VAL A 131 -3.88 4.76 9.68
CA VAL A 131 -3.44 4.43 8.31
C VAL A 131 -4.00 5.37 7.24
N GLN A 132 -4.81 6.34 7.62
CA GLN A 132 -5.39 7.27 6.65
C GLN A 132 -4.31 8.18 6.05
N GLY A 133 -4.23 8.21 4.72
CA GLY A 133 -3.25 8.98 3.95
C GLY A 133 -2.03 8.16 3.50
N ASP A 134 -1.72 7.06 4.18
CA ASP A 134 -0.61 6.19 3.81
C ASP A 134 -0.99 5.18 2.73
N GLU A 135 0.01 4.72 1.98
CA GLU A 135 -0.11 3.65 0.99
C GLU A 135 1.25 2.96 0.84
N ARG A 136 1.26 1.70 0.40
CA ARG A 136 2.46 0.94 0.08
C ARG A 136 2.19 0.00 -1.10
N ASP A 137 3.26 -0.49 -1.71
CA ASP A 137 3.14 -1.50 -2.77
C ASP A 137 2.47 -2.76 -2.23
N VAL A 138 2.88 -3.22 -1.07
CA VAL A 138 2.35 -4.40 -0.40
C VAL A 138 1.76 -4.03 0.95
N ILE A 139 0.51 -4.42 1.19
CA ILE A 139 -0.13 -4.30 2.50
C ILE A 139 -0.31 -5.68 3.12
N LEU A 140 0.28 -5.88 4.30
CA LEU A 140 0.07 -7.03 5.17
C LEU A 140 -0.99 -6.66 6.20
N PHE A 141 -2.16 -7.29 6.11
CA PHE A 141 -3.34 -6.90 6.87
C PHE A 141 -3.61 -7.91 7.98
N SER A 142 -3.37 -7.54 9.25
CA SER A 142 -3.66 -8.39 10.41
C SER A 142 -5.06 -8.12 10.95
N VAL A 143 -5.93 -9.12 10.93
CA VAL A 143 -7.25 -9.03 11.55
C VAL A 143 -7.11 -8.98 13.08
N GLY A 144 -6.18 -9.74 13.64
CA GLY A 144 -5.85 -9.74 15.07
C GLY A 144 -6.90 -10.35 15.97
N TYR A 145 -8.13 -10.55 15.48
CA TYR A 145 -9.24 -11.19 16.18
C TYR A 145 -9.47 -12.59 15.65
N GLY A 146 -10.00 -13.47 16.50
CA GLY A 146 -10.27 -14.84 16.10
C GLY A 146 -10.93 -15.67 17.19
N PRO A 147 -11.00 -17.00 17.00
CA PRO A 147 -11.39 -17.93 18.05
C PRO A 147 -10.38 -17.88 19.21
N ASP A 148 -10.87 -17.99 20.43
CA ASP A 148 -10.04 -18.22 21.62
C ASP A 148 -9.54 -19.69 21.67
N GLU A 149 -8.77 -20.05 22.71
CA GLU A 149 -8.25 -21.42 22.93
C GLU A 149 -9.35 -22.50 22.90
N ASN A 150 -10.60 -22.11 23.21
CA ASN A 150 -11.75 -23.01 23.21
C ASN A 150 -12.55 -22.96 21.90
N GLY A 151 -12.06 -22.27 20.90
CA GLY A 151 -12.73 -22.10 19.61
C GLY A 151 -13.88 -21.09 19.57
N LYS A 152 -14.11 -20.34 20.67
CA LYS A 152 -15.21 -19.38 20.76
C LYS A 152 -14.84 -18.03 20.15
N VAL A 153 -15.67 -17.55 19.22
CA VAL A 153 -15.49 -16.25 18.58
C VAL A 153 -16.37 -15.18 19.22
N SER A 154 -15.76 -14.03 19.49
CA SER A 154 -16.46 -12.82 19.95
C SER A 154 -16.89 -11.99 18.74
N MET A 155 -18.11 -11.45 18.76
CA MET A 155 -18.59 -10.50 17.74
C MET A 155 -18.17 -9.05 18.02
N ASN A 156 -17.22 -8.84 18.94
CA ASN A 156 -16.61 -7.53 19.19
C ASN A 156 -15.24 -7.44 18.47
N PHE A 157 -15.20 -6.67 17.41
CA PHE A 157 -14.03 -6.39 16.57
C PHE A 157 -13.57 -4.93 16.74
N GLY A 158 -13.67 -4.42 17.96
CA GLY A 158 -13.18 -3.09 18.34
C GLY A 158 -13.75 -1.95 17.49
N PRO A 159 -12.91 -1.20 16.74
CA PRO A 159 -13.36 -0.05 15.97
C PRO A 159 -14.44 -0.34 14.93
N LEU A 160 -14.52 -1.58 14.42
CA LEU A 160 -15.52 -1.96 13.42
C LEU A 160 -16.95 -2.03 13.98
N ASN A 161 -17.10 -2.27 15.26
CA ASN A 161 -18.43 -2.32 15.89
C ASN A 161 -19.02 -0.92 16.14
N ARG A 162 -18.19 0.13 16.10
CA ARG A 162 -18.65 1.51 16.27
C ARG A 162 -19.37 2.02 15.02
N ASP A 163 -20.19 3.04 15.18
CA ASP A 163 -20.81 3.75 14.06
C ASP A 163 -19.71 4.27 13.10
N GLY A 164 -19.93 4.10 11.81
CA GLY A 164 -18.93 4.42 10.78
C GLY A 164 -17.71 3.50 10.75
N GLY A 165 -17.69 2.38 11.49
CA GLY A 165 -16.58 1.41 11.49
C GLY A 165 -16.25 0.84 10.11
N TRP A 166 -17.26 0.69 9.25
CA TRP A 166 -17.08 0.29 7.85
C TRP A 166 -16.22 1.25 7.03
N ARG A 167 -16.20 2.56 7.36
CA ARG A 167 -15.37 3.56 6.69
C ARG A 167 -13.89 3.32 6.97
N ARG A 168 -13.55 2.97 8.23
CA ARG A 168 -12.17 2.61 8.61
C ARG A 168 -11.70 1.35 7.86
N LEU A 169 -12.57 0.34 7.77
CA LEU A 169 -12.27 -0.86 6.98
C LEU A 169 -12.03 -0.51 5.52
N ASN A 170 -12.93 0.27 4.91
CA ASN A 170 -12.80 0.71 3.52
C ASN A 170 -11.49 1.47 3.25
N VAL A 171 -11.12 2.37 4.16
CA VAL A 171 -9.83 3.08 4.09
C VAL A 171 -8.68 2.08 4.10
N ALA A 172 -8.65 1.13 5.03
CA ALA A 172 -7.56 0.19 5.21
C ALA A 172 -7.39 -0.78 4.04
N ILE A 173 -8.49 -1.38 3.55
CA ILE A 173 -8.45 -2.34 2.43
C ILE A 173 -8.18 -1.71 1.06
N SER A 174 -8.11 -0.38 0.98
CA SER A 174 -7.75 0.36 -0.23
C SER A 174 -6.35 0.97 -0.19
N ARG A 175 -5.46 0.51 0.70
CA ARG A 175 -4.10 1.08 0.88
C ARG A 175 -3.02 0.43 0.03
N ALA A 176 -3.28 -0.73 -0.57
CA ALA A 176 -2.33 -1.45 -1.39
C ALA A 176 -2.24 -0.88 -2.81
N ARG A 177 -1.01 -0.71 -3.32
CA ARG A 177 -0.75 -0.35 -4.72
C ARG A 177 -0.63 -1.58 -5.62
N LYS A 178 0.00 -2.68 -5.14
CA LYS A 178 0.30 -3.89 -5.94
C LYS A 178 -0.33 -5.16 -5.36
N GLU A 179 -0.20 -5.40 -4.05
CA GLU A 179 -0.62 -6.64 -3.42
C GLU A 179 -1.16 -6.40 -2.00
N MET A 180 -2.19 -7.17 -1.62
CA MET A 180 -2.69 -7.24 -0.25
C MET A 180 -2.73 -8.66 0.25
N ILE A 181 -2.03 -8.94 1.34
CA ILE A 181 -2.04 -10.24 2.02
C ILE A 181 -2.76 -10.08 3.36
N VAL A 182 -3.89 -10.76 3.48
CA VAL A 182 -4.70 -10.75 4.69
C VAL A 182 -4.30 -11.93 5.56
N TYR A 183 -3.88 -11.66 6.79
CA TYR A 183 -3.58 -12.67 7.80
C TYR A 183 -4.76 -12.76 8.78
N SER A 184 -5.36 -13.92 8.90
CA SER A 184 -6.49 -14.12 9.79
C SER A 184 -6.63 -15.57 10.25
N VAL A 185 -6.63 -15.80 11.55
CA VAL A 185 -7.06 -17.07 12.14
C VAL A 185 -8.59 -17.21 12.12
N LEU A 186 -9.32 -16.10 11.97
CA LEU A 186 -10.76 -16.03 11.87
C LEU A 186 -11.24 -16.48 10.49
N ARG A 187 -12.24 -17.34 10.45
CA ARG A 187 -12.92 -17.75 9.22
C ARG A 187 -14.18 -16.92 8.99
N PRO A 188 -14.53 -16.57 7.73
CA PRO A 188 -15.74 -15.81 7.44
C PRO A 188 -17.02 -16.45 8.02
N GLU A 189 -17.10 -17.79 7.98
CA GLU A 189 -18.25 -18.55 8.46
C GLU A 189 -18.47 -18.41 9.98
N GLN A 190 -17.40 -18.11 10.74
CA GLN A 190 -17.44 -17.90 12.19
C GLN A 190 -18.01 -16.54 12.58
N ILE A 191 -18.14 -15.60 11.61
CA ILE A 191 -18.77 -14.30 11.83
C ILE A 191 -20.29 -14.44 11.71
N ASP A 192 -20.96 -14.46 12.86
CA ASP A 192 -22.41 -14.58 12.95
C ASP A 192 -23.07 -13.19 12.93
N LEU A 193 -23.60 -12.80 11.79
CA LEU A 193 -24.28 -11.51 11.61
C LEU A 193 -25.63 -11.42 12.32
N THR A 194 -26.18 -12.52 12.83
CA THR A 194 -27.41 -12.47 13.65
C THR A 194 -27.12 -11.89 15.05
N ARG A 195 -25.88 -11.96 15.50
CA ARG A 195 -25.43 -11.49 16.83
C ARG A 195 -24.90 -10.04 16.80
N THR A 196 -24.85 -9.41 15.63
CA THR A 196 -24.36 -8.02 15.48
C THR A 196 -25.10 -7.32 14.34
N ARG A 197 -25.39 -6.02 14.52
CA ARG A 197 -25.96 -5.15 13.49
C ARG A 197 -24.90 -4.22 12.86
N SER A 198 -23.63 -4.42 13.18
CA SER A 198 -22.55 -3.54 12.69
C SER A 198 -22.28 -3.75 11.21
N GLU A 199 -22.41 -2.68 10.43
CA GLU A 199 -22.02 -2.67 9.01
C GLU A 199 -20.53 -2.94 8.82
N GLY A 200 -19.67 -2.49 9.77
CA GLY A 200 -18.24 -2.77 9.73
C GLY A 200 -17.91 -4.25 9.86
N VAL A 201 -18.65 -4.98 10.73
CA VAL A 201 -18.49 -6.43 10.89
C VAL A 201 -19.02 -7.19 9.67
N ALA A 202 -20.15 -6.76 9.12
CA ALA A 202 -20.66 -7.32 7.86
C ALA A 202 -19.70 -7.07 6.69
N GLY A 203 -19.06 -5.91 6.66
CA GLY A 203 -18.00 -5.58 5.70
C GLY A 203 -16.78 -6.48 5.85
N LEU A 204 -16.32 -6.73 7.10
CA LEU A 204 -15.20 -7.64 7.35
C LEU A 204 -15.48 -9.05 6.86
N LYS A 205 -16.68 -9.60 7.19
CA LYS A 205 -17.08 -10.93 6.71
C LYS A 205 -16.99 -11.03 5.20
N GLY A 206 -17.63 -10.09 4.49
CA GLY A 206 -17.60 -10.07 3.02
C GLY A 206 -16.20 -9.88 2.45
N PHE A 207 -15.34 -9.09 3.11
CA PHE A 207 -13.96 -8.91 2.67
C PHE A 207 -13.12 -10.20 2.85
N LEU A 208 -13.29 -10.92 3.96
CA LEU A 208 -12.63 -12.21 4.16
C LEU A 208 -13.11 -13.28 3.16
N GLU A 209 -14.40 -13.27 2.82
CA GLU A 209 -14.96 -14.13 1.75
C GLU A 209 -14.34 -13.79 0.40
N PHE A 210 -14.22 -12.50 0.09
CA PHE A 210 -13.57 -12.02 -1.12
C PHE A 210 -12.10 -12.42 -1.17
N ALA A 211 -11.34 -12.20 -0.09
CA ALA A 211 -9.92 -12.56 -0.01
C ALA A 211 -9.67 -14.08 -0.13
N THR A 212 -10.68 -14.91 0.20
CA THR A 212 -10.60 -16.37 0.07
C THR A 212 -10.87 -16.84 -1.36
N ARG A 213 -11.83 -16.22 -2.05
CA ARG A 213 -12.37 -16.68 -3.34
C ARG A 213 -11.90 -15.84 -4.53
N GLY A 214 -11.21 -14.72 -4.27
CA GLY A 214 -10.77 -13.79 -5.29
C GLY A 214 -11.95 -13.07 -5.99
N THR A 215 -11.68 -12.58 -7.20
CA THR A 215 -12.67 -11.83 -8.02
C THR A 215 -13.88 -12.67 -8.43
N ASN A 216 -13.83 -13.99 -8.33
CA ASN A 216 -14.96 -14.87 -8.65
C ASN A 216 -16.22 -14.59 -7.81
N VAL A 217 -16.06 -14.03 -6.60
CA VAL A 217 -17.20 -13.59 -5.76
C VAL A 217 -17.93 -12.40 -6.39
N ILE A 218 -17.19 -11.54 -7.09
CA ILE A 218 -17.73 -10.34 -7.74
C ILE A 218 -18.28 -10.72 -9.12
N ALA A 219 -17.60 -11.56 -9.87
CA ALA A 219 -18.03 -12.00 -11.20
C ALA A 219 -19.43 -12.63 -11.20
N GLY A 220 -19.75 -13.48 -10.22
CA GLY A 220 -21.09 -14.06 -10.08
C GLY A 220 -22.21 -13.07 -9.74
N ARG A 221 -21.87 -11.81 -9.35
CA ARG A 221 -22.84 -10.71 -9.13
C ARG A 221 -22.82 -9.66 -10.22
N THR A 222 -21.72 -9.52 -10.94
CA THR A 222 -21.55 -8.56 -12.05
C THR A 222 -22.17 -9.03 -13.36
N ASP A 223 -22.54 -10.31 -13.49
CA ASP A 223 -23.35 -10.81 -14.63
C ASP A 223 -24.70 -10.09 -14.75
N MET A 224 -25.16 -9.36 -13.72
CA MET A 224 -26.33 -8.46 -13.85
C MET A 224 -26.08 -7.27 -14.79
N PHE A 225 -24.82 -6.92 -15.09
CA PHE A 225 -24.43 -5.88 -16.07
C PHE A 225 -23.87 -6.45 -17.37
N ALA A 226 -23.68 -7.76 -17.45
CA ALA A 226 -23.22 -8.49 -18.63
C ALA A 226 -24.36 -8.71 -19.64
N LYS A 227 -25.25 -7.72 -19.82
CA LYS A 227 -26.18 -7.66 -20.93
C LYS A 227 -25.64 -6.74 -22.01
N ALA A 228 -24.66 -7.19 -22.74
CA ALA A 228 -24.54 -6.96 -24.15
C ALA A 228 -24.04 -8.29 -24.72
N ASP A 229 -24.93 -9.03 -25.27
CA ASP A 229 -24.63 -10.02 -26.30
C ASP A 229 -24.16 -9.19 -27.50
N ASP A 230 -22.94 -8.65 -27.38
CA ASP A 230 -22.30 -7.93 -28.47
C ASP A 230 -21.85 -9.01 -29.45
N SER A 231 -22.71 -9.31 -30.40
CA SER A 231 -22.49 -10.34 -31.43
C SER A 231 -21.14 -10.11 -32.13
N LEU A 232 -20.74 -8.83 -32.29
CA LEU A 232 -19.46 -8.46 -32.92
C LEU A 232 -18.26 -8.85 -32.04
N VAL A 233 -18.28 -8.57 -30.73
CA VAL A 233 -17.23 -8.98 -29.81
C VAL A 233 -17.05 -10.49 -29.85
N SER A 234 -18.15 -11.24 -29.81
CA SER A 234 -18.15 -12.70 -29.87
C SER A 234 -17.65 -13.24 -31.21
N GLU A 235 -17.97 -12.56 -32.31
CA GLU A 235 -17.54 -12.95 -33.66
C GLU A 235 -16.03 -12.74 -33.82
N ILE A 236 -15.51 -11.57 -33.43
CA ILE A 236 -14.07 -11.28 -33.45
C ILE A 236 -13.31 -12.26 -32.55
N ALA A 237 -13.81 -12.52 -31.34
CA ALA A 237 -13.20 -13.48 -30.42
C ALA A 237 -13.10 -14.88 -31.05
N LYS A 238 -14.17 -15.38 -31.69
CA LYS A 238 -14.14 -16.65 -32.43
C LYS A 238 -13.14 -16.63 -33.59
N GLY A 239 -13.04 -15.51 -34.30
CA GLY A 239 -12.05 -15.33 -35.35
C GLY A 239 -10.63 -15.47 -34.81
N ILE A 240 -10.33 -14.87 -33.67
CA ILE A 240 -9.03 -14.97 -32.99
C ILE A 240 -8.76 -16.41 -32.51
N GLU A 241 -9.79 -17.12 -32.05
CA GLU A 241 -9.67 -18.51 -31.63
C GLU A 241 -9.32 -19.43 -32.80
N THR A 242 -9.75 -19.13 -34.03
CA THR A 242 -9.33 -19.86 -35.23
C THR A 242 -7.83 -19.75 -35.54
N LEU A 243 -7.19 -18.68 -35.04
CA LEU A 243 -5.73 -18.50 -35.13
C LEU A 243 -4.97 -19.29 -34.05
N GLY A 244 -5.67 -19.97 -33.14
CA GLY A 244 -5.09 -20.79 -32.07
C GLY A 244 -4.89 -20.07 -30.74
N TYR A 245 -5.33 -18.82 -30.61
CA TYR A 245 -5.25 -18.08 -29.36
C TYR A 245 -6.51 -18.27 -28.51
N LYS A 246 -6.35 -18.19 -27.17
CA LYS A 246 -7.48 -18.18 -26.26
C LYS A 246 -7.87 -16.74 -25.94
N THR A 247 -9.17 -16.47 -25.92
CA THR A 247 -9.71 -15.14 -25.67
C THR A 247 -10.58 -15.09 -24.42
N ARG A 248 -10.72 -13.89 -23.87
CA ARG A 248 -11.72 -13.56 -22.86
C ARG A 248 -12.34 -12.21 -23.21
N CYS A 249 -13.67 -12.12 -23.13
CA CYS A 249 -14.43 -10.93 -23.48
C CYS A 249 -14.87 -10.16 -22.23
N ASN A 250 -15.11 -8.85 -22.39
CA ASN A 250 -15.67 -7.96 -21.35
C ASN A 250 -14.88 -7.98 -20.03
N ILE A 251 -13.56 -7.82 -20.11
CA ILE A 251 -12.65 -7.88 -18.96
C ILE A 251 -12.76 -6.62 -18.12
N GLY A 252 -12.89 -6.78 -16.81
CA GLY A 252 -13.02 -5.71 -15.83
C GLY A 252 -14.26 -5.83 -14.97
N CYS A 253 -14.27 -5.18 -13.80
CA CYS A 253 -15.36 -5.25 -12.84
C CYS A 253 -16.03 -3.90 -12.56
N SER A 254 -15.69 -2.85 -13.34
CA SER A 254 -16.29 -1.51 -13.24
C SER A 254 -17.08 -1.12 -14.49
N GLN A 255 -17.35 0.19 -14.62
CA GLN A 255 -18.00 0.73 -15.83
C GLN A 255 -17.10 0.68 -17.07
N PHE A 256 -15.76 0.72 -16.90
CA PHE A 256 -14.83 0.48 -17.99
C PHE A 256 -14.56 -1.03 -18.10
N ARG A 257 -14.57 -1.52 -19.32
CA ARG A 257 -14.22 -2.90 -19.65
C ARG A 257 -13.38 -2.94 -20.91
N MET A 258 -12.40 -3.83 -20.94
CA MET A 258 -11.69 -4.22 -22.15
C MET A 258 -12.59 -5.16 -22.93
N ASP A 259 -12.79 -4.90 -24.23
CA ASP A 259 -13.72 -5.69 -25.05
C ASP A 259 -13.23 -7.14 -25.21
N ILE A 260 -11.97 -7.34 -25.63
CA ILE A 260 -11.37 -8.67 -25.77
C ILE A 260 -9.94 -8.64 -25.23
N GLY A 261 -9.55 -9.64 -24.44
CA GLY A 261 -8.16 -9.91 -24.05
C GLY A 261 -7.72 -11.25 -24.63
N ILE A 262 -6.55 -11.24 -25.26
CA ILE A 262 -5.90 -12.45 -25.73
C ILE A 262 -4.98 -12.96 -24.63
N ILE A 263 -5.21 -14.20 -24.20
CA ILE A 263 -4.42 -14.85 -23.14
C ILE A 263 -3.04 -15.17 -23.68
N ASP A 264 -2.01 -14.90 -22.91
CA ASP A 264 -0.63 -15.20 -23.27
C ASP A 264 -0.43 -16.73 -23.34
N PRO A 265 0.00 -17.29 -24.49
CA PRO A 265 0.25 -18.71 -24.62
C PRO A 265 1.36 -19.23 -23.70
N GLU A 266 2.36 -18.39 -23.36
CA GLU A 266 3.49 -18.74 -22.48
C GLU A 266 3.16 -18.57 -21.01
N ASN A 267 2.27 -17.62 -20.68
CA ASN A 267 1.82 -17.36 -19.32
C ASN A 267 0.29 -17.25 -19.24
N PRO A 268 -0.44 -18.36 -19.01
CA PRO A 268 -1.90 -18.38 -18.99
C PRO A 268 -2.57 -17.53 -17.91
N GLU A 269 -1.80 -16.95 -17.00
CA GLU A 269 -2.29 -16.04 -15.94
C GLU A 269 -2.33 -14.57 -16.39
N THR A 270 -1.86 -14.27 -17.61
CA THR A 270 -1.78 -12.91 -18.14
C THR A 270 -2.39 -12.80 -19.54
N TYR A 271 -2.75 -11.58 -19.92
CA TYR A 271 -3.12 -11.24 -21.28
C TYR A 271 -1.92 -10.63 -21.99
N ILE A 272 -1.70 -11.03 -23.24
CA ILE A 272 -0.63 -10.51 -24.08
C ILE A 272 -1.08 -9.29 -24.88
N LEU A 273 -2.34 -9.25 -25.27
CA LEU A 273 -2.92 -8.14 -26.04
C LEU A 273 -4.36 -7.85 -25.61
N GLY A 274 -4.67 -6.58 -25.43
CA GLY A 274 -6.03 -6.08 -25.24
C GLY A 274 -6.58 -5.43 -26.50
N ILE A 275 -7.79 -5.80 -26.90
CA ILE A 275 -8.48 -5.23 -28.05
C ILE A 275 -9.62 -4.34 -27.56
N MET A 276 -9.65 -3.10 -28.04
CA MET A 276 -10.70 -2.13 -27.82
C MET A 276 -11.49 -1.92 -29.10
N LEU A 277 -12.81 -2.05 -29.01
CA LEU A 277 -13.71 -1.80 -30.13
C LEU A 277 -14.33 -0.39 -30.02
N ASP A 278 -14.98 0.05 -31.09
CA ASP A 278 -15.79 1.24 -31.14
C ASP A 278 -17.28 1.02 -30.74
N GLY A 279 -17.53 -0.09 -30.03
CA GLY A 279 -18.83 -0.51 -29.55
C GLY A 279 -19.34 0.20 -28.29
N GLU A 280 -20.22 -0.46 -27.54
CA GLU A 280 -20.90 0.10 -26.38
C GLU A 280 -19.91 0.59 -25.28
N ASN A 281 -18.85 -0.17 -25.00
CA ASN A 281 -17.86 0.23 -24.00
C ASN A 281 -17.15 1.54 -24.39
N CYS A 282 -16.86 1.75 -25.66
CA CYS A 282 -16.31 2.99 -26.18
C CYS A 282 -17.27 4.17 -25.98
N HIS A 283 -18.56 3.97 -26.25
CA HIS A 283 -19.58 5.03 -26.19
C HIS A 283 -19.96 5.41 -24.75
N ARG A 284 -19.66 4.60 -23.75
CA ARG A 284 -19.86 4.94 -22.32
C ARG A 284 -19.00 6.13 -21.86
N SER A 285 -17.89 6.39 -22.52
CA SER A 285 -17.05 7.56 -22.23
C SER A 285 -17.61 8.82 -22.84
N ALA A 286 -17.70 9.90 -22.05
CA ALA A 286 -18.35 11.14 -22.46
C ALA A 286 -17.56 11.89 -23.54
N THR A 287 -16.23 11.84 -23.52
CA THR A 287 -15.39 12.64 -24.43
C THR A 287 -14.53 11.78 -25.36
N ALA A 288 -14.27 12.31 -26.56
CA ALA A 288 -13.34 11.69 -27.52
C ALA A 288 -11.92 11.59 -26.94
N ARG A 289 -11.48 12.58 -26.15
CA ARG A 289 -10.19 12.55 -25.47
C ARG A 289 -10.07 11.37 -24.53
N ASP A 290 -11.10 11.08 -23.73
CA ASP A 290 -11.10 9.94 -22.82
C ASP A 290 -10.99 8.62 -23.58
N ARG A 291 -11.75 8.48 -24.67
CA ARG A 291 -11.80 7.26 -25.49
C ARG A 291 -10.49 6.96 -26.20
N PHE A 292 -9.86 7.98 -26.77
CA PHE A 292 -8.77 7.80 -27.73
C PHE A 292 -7.38 8.16 -27.20
N ALA A 293 -7.29 8.85 -26.06
CA ALA A 293 -6.02 9.22 -25.47
C ALA A 293 -5.88 8.74 -24.02
N VAL A 294 -6.87 9.02 -23.16
CA VAL A 294 -6.72 8.77 -21.72
C VAL A 294 -6.85 7.28 -21.40
N GLN A 295 -7.89 6.61 -21.89
CA GLN A 295 -8.09 5.17 -21.61
C GLN A 295 -6.95 4.30 -22.13
N PRO A 296 -6.52 4.40 -23.41
CA PRO A 296 -5.37 3.65 -23.90
C PRO A 296 -4.10 3.93 -23.10
N GLY A 297 -3.80 5.22 -22.83
CA GLY A 297 -2.62 5.61 -22.06
C GLY A 297 -2.60 5.08 -20.62
N VAL A 298 -3.76 4.99 -19.96
CA VAL A 298 -3.88 4.38 -18.63
C VAL A 298 -3.63 2.86 -18.70
N LEU A 299 -4.21 2.18 -19.69
CA LEU A 299 -4.01 0.75 -19.90
C LEU A 299 -2.55 0.41 -20.20
N GLU A 300 -1.91 1.18 -21.10
CA GLU A 300 -0.48 1.05 -21.39
C GLU A 300 0.37 1.28 -20.13
N GLY A 301 0.01 2.27 -19.31
CA GLY A 301 0.65 2.53 -18.02
C GLY A 301 0.46 1.41 -16.99
N LEU A 302 -0.59 0.60 -17.12
CA LEU A 302 -0.82 -0.63 -16.33
C LEU A 302 -0.12 -1.87 -16.92
N GLY A 303 0.55 -1.72 -18.07
CA GLY A 303 1.30 -2.79 -18.72
C GLY A 303 0.55 -3.55 -19.83
N TRP A 304 -0.60 -3.06 -20.27
CA TRP A 304 -1.27 -3.63 -21.42
C TRP A 304 -0.58 -3.25 -22.73
N SER A 305 -0.45 -4.21 -23.64
CA SER A 305 -0.37 -3.93 -25.07
C SER A 305 -1.80 -3.76 -25.59
N VAL A 306 -2.11 -2.61 -26.18
CA VAL A 306 -3.49 -2.28 -26.59
C VAL A 306 -3.57 -2.10 -28.10
N MET A 307 -4.55 -2.71 -28.74
CA MET A 307 -4.90 -2.51 -30.13
C MET A 307 -6.35 -2.07 -30.27
N ARG A 308 -6.63 -1.16 -31.20
CA ARG A 308 -8.01 -0.79 -31.54
C ARG A 308 -8.41 -1.45 -32.85
N VAL A 309 -9.61 -2.01 -32.85
CA VAL A 309 -10.27 -2.57 -34.05
C VAL A 309 -11.57 -1.80 -34.26
N TRP A 310 -11.75 -1.27 -35.45
CA TRP A 310 -12.98 -0.58 -35.83
C TRP A 310 -13.99 -1.54 -36.41
N THR A 311 -15.26 -1.36 -36.09
CA THR A 311 -16.35 -2.17 -36.60
C THR A 311 -16.38 -2.19 -38.14
N LEU A 312 -16.13 -1.04 -38.76
CA LEU A 312 -16.14 -0.92 -40.24
C LEU A 312 -14.99 -1.71 -40.85
N ASP A 313 -13.79 -1.68 -40.27
CA ASP A 313 -12.63 -2.44 -40.79
C ASP A 313 -12.90 -3.94 -40.72
N TRP A 314 -13.55 -4.41 -39.63
CA TRP A 314 -13.94 -5.81 -39.50
C TRP A 314 -14.97 -6.25 -40.53
N LEU A 315 -15.97 -5.41 -40.81
CA LEU A 315 -17.01 -5.70 -41.78
C LEU A 315 -16.52 -5.67 -43.22
N ASP A 316 -15.51 -4.83 -43.52
CA ASP A 316 -14.91 -4.69 -44.84
C ASP A 316 -13.91 -5.84 -45.14
N ASP A 317 -12.96 -6.11 -44.21
CA ASP A 317 -11.95 -7.15 -44.33
C ASP A 317 -11.62 -7.81 -42.99
N SER A 318 -12.44 -8.74 -42.56
CA SER A 318 -12.23 -9.51 -41.34
C SER A 318 -10.92 -10.33 -41.34
N ASN A 319 -10.52 -10.85 -42.49
CA ASN A 319 -9.27 -11.61 -42.61
C ASN A 319 -8.04 -10.69 -42.44
N GLY A 320 -8.04 -9.52 -43.04
CA GLY A 320 -6.98 -8.53 -42.87
C GLY A 320 -6.86 -8.08 -41.41
N VAL A 321 -7.98 -7.83 -40.74
CA VAL A 321 -7.99 -7.51 -39.29
C VAL A 321 -7.39 -8.64 -38.47
N LEU A 322 -7.75 -9.91 -38.74
CA LEU A 322 -7.17 -11.07 -38.04
C LEU A 322 -5.67 -11.19 -38.25
N GLN A 323 -5.16 -10.91 -39.45
CA GLN A 323 -3.71 -10.88 -39.69
C GLN A 323 -3.01 -9.79 -38.93
N HIS A 324 -3.59 -8.59 -38.84
CA HIS A 324 -3.07 -7.49 -38.02
C HIS A 324 -3.04 -7.85 -36.53
N ILE A 325 -4.09 -8.51 -36.02
CA ILE A 325 -4.15 -8.98 -34.63
C ILE A 325 -3.04 -10.02 -34.38
N LYS A 326 -2.86 -10.99 -35.29
CA LYS A 326 -1.80 -11.98 -35.20
C LYS A 326 -0.42 -11.33 -35.14
N GLN A 327 -0.15 -10.35 -36.00
CA GLN A 327 1.12 -9.62 -36.00
C GLN A 327 1.31 -8.80 -34.73
N ALA A 328 0.25 -8.21 -34.18
CA ALA A 328 0.31 -7.48 -32.91
C ALA A 328 0.65 -8.43 -31.73
N VAL A 329 0.12 -9.64 -31.70
CA VAL A 329 0.47 -10.65 -30.70
C VAL A 329 1.94 -11.08 -30.85
N GLU A 330 2.41 -11.37 -32.06
CA GLU A 330 3.81 -11.75 -32.33
C GLU A 330 4.78 -10.61 -31.91
N ASN A 331 4.43 -9.35 -32.19
CA ASN A 331 5.21 -8.19 -31.74
C ASN A 331 5.21 -8.03 -30.22
N ALA A 332 4.13 -8.39 -29.54
CA ALA A 332 4.04 -8.33 -28.08
C ALA A 332 4.83 -9.47 -27.42
N GLN A 333 4.93 -10.65 -28.05
CA GLN A 333 5.78 -11.77 -27.60
C GLN A 333 7.28 -11.46 -27.72
N HIS A 334 7.65 -10.72 -28.74
CA HIS A 334 9.04 -10.34 -29.00
C HIS A 334 9.16 -8.81 -29.06
N PRO A 335 9.08 -8.13 -27.91
CA PRO A 335 9.22 -6.67 -27.89
C PRO A 335 10.59 -6.31 -28.45
N GLN A 336 10.61 -5.85 -29.71
CA GLN A 336 11.81 -5.19 -30.22
C GLN A 336 12.09 -4.03 -29.28
N GLU A 337 13.28 -3.96 -28.72
CA GLU A 337 13.74 -2.76 -28.01
C GLU A 337 13.46 -1.57 -28.92
N LYS A 338 12.38 -0.85 -28.63
CA LYS A 338 12.16 0.45 -29.29
C LYS A 338 13.43 1.21 -28.99
N PRO A 339 14.17 1.70 -30.02
CA PRO A 339 15.29 2.59 -29.75
C PRO A 339 14.72 3.66 -28.82
N VAL A 340 15.37 3.86 -27.69
CA VAL A 340 15.02 4.90 -26.74
C VAL A 340 15.08 6.18 -27.54
N GLY A 341 13.98 6.53 -28.19
CA GLY A 341 13.80 7.80 -28.85
C GLY A 341 14.00 8.80 -27.72
N GLU A 342 14.97 9.68 -27.88
CA GLU A 342 15.22 10.78 -26.97
C GLU A 342 13.86 11.29 -26.51
N VAL A 343 13.53 11.02 -25.24
CA VAL A 343 12.41 11.67 -24.58
C VAL A 343 12.76 13.14 -24.69
N LYS A 344 12.20 13.83 -25.69
CA LYS A 344 12.16 15.27 -25.68
C LYS A 344 11.44 15.61 -24.39
N THR A 345 12.19 15.73 -23.32
CA THR A 345 11.76 16.37 -22.08
C THR A 345 11.15 17.69 -22.55
N LYS A 346 9.80 17.74 -22.59
CA LYS A 346 9.13 19.03 -22.65
C LYS A 346 9.70 19.75 -21.45
N GLN A 347 10.56 20.73 -21.71
CA GLN A 347 11.08 21.61 -20.69
C GLN A 347 9.86 22.02 -19.86
N ALA A 348 9.88 21.67 -18.59
CA ALA A 348 8.90 22.20 -17.64
C ALA A 348 8.90 23.72 -17.86
N PRO A 349 7.73 24.38 -17.85
CA PRO A 349 7.68 25.80 -17.99
C PRO A 349 8.69 26.40 -17.01
N VAL A 350 9.68 27.10 -17.54
CA VAL A 350 10.65 27.84 -16.75
C VAL A 350 9.83 28.94 -16.09
N PHE A 351 9.45 28.74 -14.84
CA PHE A 351 8.96 29.82 -14.02
C PHE A 351 10.18 30.72 -13.78
N GLU A 352 10.14 31.93 -14.30
CA GLU A 352 11.12 32.96 -13.95
C GLU A 352 11.13 33.05 -12.42
N THR A 353 12.20 32.56 -11.82
CA THR A 353 12.48 32.77 -10.41
C THR A 353 12.65 34.26 -10.23
N VAL A 354 11.64 34.92 -9.68
CA VAL A 354 11.79 36.27 -9.17
C VAL A 354 12.94 36.21 -8.16
N GLU A 355 14.06 36.84 -8.48
CA GLU A 355 15.18 36.99 -7.55
C GLU A 355 14.66 37.64 -6.29
N LYS A 356 14.46 36.82 -5.25
CA LYS A 356 14.20 37.33 -3.92
C LYS A 356 15.47 38.01 -3.46
N THR A 357 15.41 39.30 -3.19
CA THR A 357 16.47 40.06 -2.50
C THR A 357 16.94 39.20 -1.32
N PRO A 358 18.26 38.96 -1.20
CA PRO A 358 18.78 38.13 -0.12
C PRO A 358 18.51 38.82 1.22
N VAL A 359 17.63 38.20 2.00
CA VAL A 359 17.49 38.52 3.41
C VAL A 359 18.81 38.12 4.07
N PRO A 360 19.45 38.98 4.91
CA PRO A 360 20.72 38.63 5.54
C PRO A 360 20.54 37.37 6.39
N ASN A 361 21.12 36.28 5.92
CA ASN A 361 21.03 34.98 6.56
C ASN A 361 21.94 34.93 7.81
N LYS A 362 21.33 34.80 8.99
CA LYS A 362 22.01 34.31 10.20
C LYS A 362 22.14 32.76 10.11
N ALA A 363 22.80 32.27 9.06
CA ALA A 363 23.04 30.83 8.92
C ALA A 363 24.25 30.46 9.80
N THR A 364 24.03 29.58 10.76
CA THR A 364 25.09 28.88 11.50
C THR A 364 25.17 27.45 10.94
N LEU A 365 26.41 26.97 10.71
CA LEU A 365 26.63 25.58 10.30
C LEU A 365 25.99 24.64 11.32
N TYR A 366 25.34 23.60 10.80
CA TYR A 366 24.73 22.56 11.65
C TYR A 366 25.84 21.61 12.11
N GLU A 367 26.17 21.66 13.39
CA GLU A 367 27.13 20.73 14.00
C GLU A 367 26.35 19.49 14.49
N THR A 368 26.74 18.30 13.99
CA THR A 368 26.16 17.03 14.43
C THR A 368 26.96 16.47 15.58
N ALA A 369 26.29 15.95 16.60
CA ALA A 369 26.95 15.21 17.68
C ALA A 369 27.52 13.87 17.14
N GLU A 370 28.82 13.64 17.39
CA GLU A 370 29.42 12.32 17.11
C GLU A 370 28.96 11.32 18.18
N VAL A 371 28.21 10.31 17.74
CA VAL A 371 27.70 9.26 18.60
C VAL A 371 28.42 7.96 18.28
N SER A 372 29.28 7.49 19.18
CA SER A 372 29.96 6.20 19.07
C SER A 372 29.04 5.07 19.55
N PRO A 373 29.18 3.85 19.01
CA PRO A 373 28.47 2.69 19.52
C PRO A 373 28.72 2.47 21.03
N VAL A 374 27.65 2.24 21.80
CA VAL A 374 27.71 2.15 23.26
C VAL A 374 27.50 0.72 23.74
N GLY A 375 26.67 -0.06 23.07
CA GLY A 375 26.33 -1.42 23.48
C GLY A 375 25.55 -2.21 22.45
N THR A 376 24.98 -3.34 22.89
CA THR A 376 24.13 -4.19 22.05
C THR A 376 22.64 -3.86 22.23
N PRO A 377 21.75 -4.23 21.29
CA PRO A 377 20.32 -3.98 21.38
C PRO A 377 19.67 -4.48 22.68
N GLU A 378 20.12 -5.63 23.21
CA GLU A 378 19.59 -6.21 24.44
C GLU A 378 19.93 -5.36 25.67
N GLN A 379 21.11 -4.76 25.68
CA GLN A 379 21.58 -3.92 26.78
C GLN A 379 20.80 -2.62 26.90
N PHE A 380 20.21 -2.12 25.80
CA PHE A 380 19.41 -0.88 25.81
C PHE A 380 18.25 -0.93 26.80
N TYR A 381 17.68 -2.11 27.04
CA TYR A 381 16.50 -2.30 27.89
C TYR A 381 16.83 -2.57 29.35
N LEU A 382 18.10 -2.58 29.73
CA LEU A 382 18.52 -2.80 31.11
C LEU A 382 18.37 -1.53 31.95
N PRO A 383 17.90 -1.60 33.20
CA PRO A 383 17.74 -0.42 34.06
C PRO A 383 19.03 0.37 34.29
N GLU A 384 20.17 -0.31 34.33
CA GLU A 384 21.49 0.29 34.48
C GLU A 384 21.92 1.13 33.28
N THR A 385 21.31 0.94 32.13
CA THR A 385 21.64 1.70 30.89
C THR A 385 20.94 3.06 30.85
N VAL A 386 19.86 3.28 31.59
CA VAL A 386 19.10 4.52 31.60
C VAL A 386 19.97 5.76 31.85
N PRO A 387 20.91 5.79 32.86
CA PRO A 387 21.80 6.95 33.07
C PRO A 387 22.74 7.21 31.89
N VAL A 388 23.14 6.17 31.17
CA VAL A 388 24.02 6.28 29.99
C VAL A 388 23.23 6.92 28.83
N ILE A 389 22.00 6.47 28.59
CA ILE A 389 21.10 7.04 27.58
C ILE A 389 20.81 8.52 27.90
N GLN A 390 20.61 8.87 29.18
CA GLN A 390 20.42 10.26 29.62
C GLN A 390 21.63 11.13 29.30
N SER A 391 22.82 10.64 29.60
CA SER A 391 24.07 11.38 29.35
C SER A 391 24.26 11.61 27.86
N LEU A 392 23.97 10.60 27.02
CA LEU A 392 24.04 10.69 25.58
C LEU A 392 22.97 11.66 25.02
N ALA A 393 21.74 11.62 25.55
CA ALA A 393 20.67 12.54 25.14
C ALA A 393 21.06 14.00 25.42
N VAL A 394 21.65 14.27 26.59
CA VAL A 394 22.12 15.64 26.95
C VAL A 394 23.26 16.07 26.03
N LEU A 395 24.17 15.17 25.64
CA LEU A 395 25.26 15.45 24.72
C LEU A 395 24.71 15.84 23.33
N ILE A 396 23.81 15.06 22.78
CA ILE A 396 23.19 15.32 21.49
C ILE A 396 22.39 16.66 21.52
N LEU A 397 21.58 16.85 22.56
CA LEU A 397 20.80 18.09 22.73
C LEU A 397 21.69 19.33 22.85
N SER A 398 22.86 19.21 23.51
CA SER A 398 23.77 20.34 23.66
C SER A 398 24.40 20.80 22.34
N ALA A 399 24.61 19.86 21.42
CA ALA A 399 25.16 20.13 20.09
C ALA A 399 24.07 20.52 19.07
N GLU A 400 22.91 19.83 19.11
CA GLU A 400 21.96 19.83 18.01
C GLU A 400 20.60 20.50 18.31
N ALA A 401 20.33 20.95 19.53
CA ALA A 401 19.03 21.57 19.80
C ALA A 401 18.88 22.94 19.05
N PRO A 402 17.69 23.21 18.48
CA PRO A 402 16.49 22.39 18.51
C PRO A 402 16.60 21.18 17.56
N ILE A 403 16.19 20.00 18.05
CA ILE A 403 16.22 18.74 17.29
C ILE A 403 14.84 18.08 17.31
N SER A 404 14.43 17.49 16.19
CA SER A 404 13.18 16.75 16.16
C SER A 404 13.25 15.50 17.06
N ARG A 405 12.12 15.15 17.68
CA ARG A 405 12.02 13.95 18.51
C ARG A 405 12.52 12.70 17.77
N ASN A 406 12.10 12.54 16.50
CA ASN A 406 12.48 11.39 15.71
C ASN A 406 14.00 11.33 15.49
N ALA A 407 14.65 12.44 15.16
CA ALA A 407 16.09 12.48 14.96
C ALA A 407 16.85 12.17 16.26
N LEU A 408 16.41 12.71 17.41
CA LEU A 408 17.00 12.42 18.71
C LEU A 408 16.85 10.92 19.06
N VAL A 409 15.64 10.38 18.92
CA VAL A 409 15.36 8.96 19.19
C VAL A 409 16.24 8.07 18.31
N HIS A 410 16.30 8.35 17.00
CA HIS A 410 17.09 7.56 16.05
C HIS A 410 18.59 7.54 16.44
N LYS A 411 19.16 8.68 16.83
CA LYS A 411 20.55 8.75 17.29
C LYS A 411 20.79 7.99 18.60
N LEU A 412 19.85 8.10 19.55
CA LEU A 412 19.93 7.40 20.84
C LEU A 412 19.90 5.89 20.66
N ILE A 413 18.92 5.36 19.91
CA ILE A 413 18.80 3.92 19.73
C ILE A 413 19.91 3.37 18.82
N GLY A 414 20.35 4.14 17.83
CA GLY A 414 21.46 3.79 16.93
C GLY A 414 22.77 3.50 17.67
N ALA A 415 23.02 4.17 18.82
CA ALA A 415 24.20 3.90 19.66
C ALA A 415 24.23 2.48 20.24
N TRP A 416 23.10 1.78 20.27
CA TRP A 416 22.98 0.36 20.65
C TRP A 416 22.68 -0.56 19.46
N GLY A 417 22.84 -0.07 18.22
CA GLY A 417 22.59 -0.87 17.01
C GLY A 417 21.10 -1.15 16.75
N ILE A 418 20.20 -0.39 17.39
CA ILE A 418 18.75 -0.47 17.13
C ILE A 418 18.41 0.51 16.01
N THR A 419 17.84 0.00 14.91
CA THR A 419 17.54 0.79 13.71
C THR A 419 16.10 1.33 13.72
N ARG A 420 15.23 0.78 14.57
CA ARG A 420 13.81 1.15 14.64
C ARG A 420 13.33 1.23 16.09
N SER A 421 12.54 2.29 16.41
CA SER A 421 11.86 2.40 17.69
C SER A 421 10.57 1.56 17.70
N GLY A 422 10.29 0.90 18.81
CA GLY A 422 9.07 0.18 19.11
C GLY A 422 8.48 0.60 20.47
N ASP A 423 7.36 0.01 20.89
CA ASP A 423 6.69 0.35 22.16
C ASP A 423 7.60 0.16 23.39
N ARG A 424 8.45 -0.87 23.38
CA ARG A 424 9.44 -1.13 24.45
C ARG A 424 10.50 -0.02 24.53
N THR A 425 11.01 0.39 23.37
CA THR A 425 12.00 1.47 23.24
C THR A 425 11.41 2.79 23.71
N ASP A 426 10.19 3.10 23.29
CA ASP A 426 9.48 4.34 23.65
C ASP A 426 9.23 4.45 25.16
N LYS A 427 8.97 3.32 25.85
CA LYS A 427 8.83 3.30 27.32
C LYS A 427 10.14 3.66 28.01
N VAL A 428 11.26 3.08 27.60
CA VAL A 428 12.58 3.41 28.16
C VAL A 428 12.90 4.89 27.92
N LEU A 429 12.68 5.38 26.70
CA LEU A 429 12.96 6.78 26.35
C LEU A 429 12.03 7.75 27.06
N ALA A 430 10.78 7.40 27.33
CA ALA A 430 9.86 8.23 28.10
C ALA A 430 10.39 8.47 29.54
N ASP A 431 10.96 7.46 30.17
CA ASP A 431 11.60 7.60 31.49
C ASP A 431 12.87 8.46 31.40
N VAL A 432 13.69 8.26 30.36
CA VAL A 432 14.89 9.10 30.11
C VAL A 432 14.49 10.57 29.94
N PHE A 433 13.51 10.86 29.08
CA PHE A 433 13.09 12.24 28.81
C PHE A 433 12.47 12.92 30.03
N ARG A 434 11.72 12.19 30.86
CA ARG A 434 11.18 12.72 32.13
C ARG A 434 12.28 13.15 33.09
N MET A 435 13.41 12.44 33.11
CA MET A 435 14.52 12.78 34.04
C MET A 435 15.39 13.93 33.54
N ILE A 436 15.40 14.26 32.25
CA ILE A 436 16.15 15.39 31.68
C ILE A 436 15.30 16.65 31.52
N ASP A 437 14.01 16.60 31.87
CA ASP A 437 12.99 17.66 31.67
C ASP A 437 13.38 19.04 32.18
N LYS A 438 14.16 19.11 33.24
CA LYS A 438 14.64 20.42 33.81
C LYS A 438 15.62 21.20 32.91
N ARG A 439 16.15 20.60 31.85
CA ARG A 439 17.15 21.17 30.95
C ARG A 439 16.64 21.42 29.54
N ILE A 440 15.46 20.92 29.22
CA ILE A 440 14.85 21.01 27.91
C ILE A 440 13.45 21.58 27.97
N THR A 441 13.03 22.23 26.90
CA THR A 441 11.64 22.57 26.64
C THR A 441 11.16 21.71 25.49
N ILE A 442 9.99 21.11 25.64
CA ILE A 442 9.33 20.30 24.57
C ILE A 442 8.20 21.18 24.05
N ASP A 443 8.05 21.27 22.73
CA ASP A 443 6.96 22.01 22.11
C ASP A 443 5.58 21.38 22.40
N GLU A 444 4.50 22.15 22.21
CA GLU A 444 3.13 21.71 22.50
C GLU A 444 2.71 20.42 21.80
N ASN A 445 3.36 20.08 20.67
CA ASN A 445 3.09 18.88 19.89
C ASN A 445 4.05 17.72 20.17
N ASN A 446 4.97 17.86 21.14
CA ASN A 446 6.07 16.90 21.40
C ASN A 446 6.93 16.56 20.15
N ALA A 447 7.02 17.46 19.19
CA ALA A 447 7.71 17.24 17.94
C ALA A 447 9.19 17.63 17.99
N PHE A 448 9.56 18.63 18.82
CA PHE A 448 10.92 19.14 18.96
C PHE A 448 11.36 19.30 20.40
N PHE A 449 12.65 19.06 20.63
CA PHE A 449 13.35 19.30 21.89
C PHE A 449 14.22 20.55 21.77
N TRP A 450 14.09 21.44 22.74
CA TRP A 450 14.76 22.73 22.82
C TRP A 450 15.63 22.83 24.09
N LEU A 451 16.79 23.45 24.02
CA LEU A 451 17.54 23.76 25.24
C LEU A 451 16.90 24.92 26.01
N GLY A 452 16.94 24.90 27.32
CA GLY A 452 16.17 25.75 28.23
C GLY A 452 16.27 27.29 28.09
N LYS A 453 17.09 27.82 27.16
CA LYS A 453 17.13 29.22 26.77
C LYS A 453 16.60 29.51 25.38
N GLN A 454 16.25 28.45 24.60
CA GLN A 454 15.70 28.60 23.27
C GLN A 454 14.18 28.72 23.38
N ASN A 455 13.61 29.68 22.64
CA ASN A 455 12.16 29.88 22.60
C ASN A 455 11.68 29.58 21.17
N PRO A 456 10.75 28.59 20.98
CA PRO A 456 10.20 28.27 19.68
C PRO A 456 9.64 29.44 18.91
N ASP A 457 8.97 30.39 19.61
CA ASP A 457 8.29 31.54 18.99
C ASP A 457 9.23 32.61 18.47
N THR A 458 10.47 32.64 18.97
CA THR A 458 11.46 33.67 18.66
C THR A 458 12.72 33.15 18.02
N TYR A 459 12.77 31.83 17.74
CA TYR A 459 13.94 31.20 17.14
C TYR A 459 14.02 31.50 15.63
N ASP A 460 15.00 32.31 15.23
CA ASP A 460 15.20 32.85 13.89
C ASP A 460 16.49 32.32 13.21
N ILE A 461 17.15 31.34 13.82
CA ILE A 461 18.42 30.79 13.30
C ILE A 461 18.11 29.66 12.32
N TYR A 462 18.53 29.85 11.05
CA TYR A 462 18.49 28.79 10.04
C TYR A 462 19.81 28.01 10.05
N ARG A 463 19.71 26.67 10.08
CA ARG A 463 20.85 25.75 10.00
C ARG A 463 20.75 24.95 8.70
N PRO A 464 21.53 25.30 7.67
CA PRO A 464 21.60 24.47 6.49
C PRO A 464 22.26 23.13 6.86
N ALA A 465 21.64 22.01 6.49
CA ALA A 465 22.32 20.73 6.50
C ALA A 465 23.21 20.67 5.25
N ASP A 466 24.46 20.26 5.41
CA ASP A 466 25.27 19.86 4.27
C ASP A 466 24.60 18.62 3.64
N ILE A 467 23.94 18.83 2.51
CA ILE A 467 23.43 17.75 1.68
C ILE A 467 24.67 17.19 0.95
N GLN A 468 25.24 16.10 1.49
CA GLN A 468 26.17 15.23 0.75
C GLN A 468 25.42 14.22 -0.06
#